data_83a97dc0c7942ffb418531a4cf07b949
#
_entry.id   83a97dc0c7942ffb418531a4cf07b949
#
_cell.length_a   1.000
_cell.length_b   1.000
_cell.length_c   1.000
_cell.angle_alpha   90.00
_cell.angle_beta   90.00
_cell.angle_gamma   90.00
#
_symmetry.space_group_name_H-M   'P 1'
#
loop_
_entity.id
_entity.type
_entity.pdbx_description
1 polymer ?
#
loop_
_entity_poly.entity_id
_entity_poly.type
_entity_poly.pdbx_seq_one_letter_code
_entity_poly.pdbx_strand_id
1 'polypeptide(L)'
;MSRIAVVGSGIAGLGSAWLLSQRHDVTLYEAANYLGGHTHTHAIELDGVEYAVDSGFIVFNPQHYPLLSKLFAQLGVAAQPTTMSFSVHEARSGLEYNAGSLGGLFCQPGNLASPRFWRMLGDLRRFYRQAPQVLADAAQAQLTLGEFLQRHRYSDVFRDAHLVPMASALWSSPSQQILQFPMRQLIGFMANHHMLQISGRPQWQVVRGGSNSYVRALRSNWRVHERIGTPVRSVQRLSQGVSVLTAADSDADAQHYDHVVLACHADDALRLLNDASAAEREILGAIAYQDNDTVLHTDARVLPRNRRAWAAWNAHVPADPDAPCTVSYWMNALQSIASPQPFIVSLNRSDDIDPAKVLRRMRYRHPLQTHAAVAAQARKSEIQGQRGTWFAGAGWGFGFHEDGLRSAVDVAAGLGVPWP
;
A
#
# COMPACT_ATOMS: atom_id res chain seq x y z
N MET A 1 19.49 17.36 22.86
CA MET A 1 19.70 16.69 21.57
C MET A 1 19.87 15.21 21.91
N SER A 2 18.97 14.37 21.43
CA SER A 2 18.98 12.93 21.73
C SER A 2 19.60 12.14 20.57
N ARG A 3 20.14 10.97 20.85
CA ARG A 3 20.54 9.99 19.85
C ARG A 3 19.35 9.07 19.56
N ILE A 4 18.91 8.98 18.32
CA ILE A 4 17.70 8.22 17.93
C ILE A 4 18.03 7.22 16.83
N ALA A 5 17.68 5.96 17.05
CA ALA A 5 17.70 4.95 16.00
C ALA A 5 16.34 4.90 15.30
N VAL A 6 16.33 4.86 13.98
CA VAL A 6 15.14 4.58 13.14
C VAL A 6 15.36 3.28 12.42
N VAL A 7 14.47 2.31 12.56
CA VAL A 7 14.59 0.97 11.96
C VAL A 7 13.55 0.78 10.88
N GLY A 8 14.02 0.62 9.64
CA GLY A 8 13.21 0.55 8.43
C GLY A 8 13.15 1.89 7.69
N SER A 9 13.30 1.85 6.36
CA SER A 9 13.36 3.02 5.47
C SER A 9 12.15 3.17 4.54
N GLY A 10 11.00 2.57 4.86
CA GLY A 10 9.74 2.93 4.19
C GLY A 10 9.37 4.40 4.46
N ILE A 11 8.28 4.89 3.87
CA ILE A 11 7.85 6.30 4.04
C ILE A 11 7.76 6.74 5.50
N ALA A 12 7.36 5.84 6.41
CA ALA A 12 7.29 6.12 7.84
C ALA A 12 8.68 6.33 8.45
N GLY A 13 9.65 5.49 8.10
CA GLY A 13 11.03 5.64 8.57
C GLY A 13 11.75 6.82 7.94
N LEU A 14 11.60 7.03 6.64
CA LEU A 14 12.13 8.20 5.94
C LEU A 14 11.59 9.51 6.52
N GLY A 15 10.26 9.58 6.73
CA GLY A 15 9.60 10.73 7.33
C GLY A 15 10.05 10.99 8.76
N SER A 16 10.17 9.93 9.57
CA SER A 16 10.66 10.03 10.95
C SER A 16 12.13 10.52 10.98
N ALA A 17 13.00 9.90 10.17
CA ALA A 17 14.41 10.27 10.11
C ALA A 17 14.60 11.72 9.66
N TRP A 18 13.89 12.14 8.62
CA TRP A 18 13.95 13.52 8.12
C TRP A 18 13.48 14.55 9.16
N LEU A 19 12.32 14.32 9.78
CA LEU A 19 11.79 15.22 10.80
C LEU A 19 12.71 15.31 12.01
N LEU A 20 13.07 14.15 12.56
CA LEU A 20 13.88 14.06 13.79
C LEU A 20 15.29 14.61 13.60
N SER A 21 15.90 14.46 12.44
CA SER A 21 17.25 14.96 12.14
C SER A 21 17.37 16.49 12.19
N GLN A 22 16.25 17.22 12.25
CA GLN A 22 16.27 18.68 12.42
C GLN A 22 16.70 19.11 13.83
N ARG A 23 16.55 18.24 14.85
CA ARG A 23 16.86 18.56 16.25
C ARG A 23 17.65 17.48 16.98
N HIS A 24 17.77 16.29 16.41
CA HIS A 24 18.38 15.10 17.05
C HIS A 24 19.46 14.50 16.17
N ASP A 25 20.33 13.67 16.77
CA ASP A 25 21.30 12.83 16.08
C ASP A 25 20.59 11.51 15.68
N VAL A 26 20.42 11.29 14.39
CA VAL A 26 19.58 10.20 13.86
C VAL A 26 20.42 9.20 13.06
N THR A 27 20.30 7.92 13.42
CA THR A 27 20.80 6.80 12.63
C THR A 27 19.64 6.01 12.04
N LEU A 28 19.61 5.85 10.71
CA LEU A 28 18.60 5.07 9.98
C LEU A 28 19.20 3.73 9.58
N TYR A 29 18.57 2.64 10.03
CA TYR A 29 18.90 1.28 9.67
C TYR A 29 17.94 0.74 8.62
N GLU A 30 18.47 0.17 7.56
CA GLU A 30 17.68 -0.50 6.50
C GLU A 30 18.31 -1.87 6.19
N ALA A 31 17.48 -2.90 6.18
CA ALA A 31 17.90 -4.27 5.90
C ALA A 31 18.21 -4.51 4.41
N ALA A 32 17.46 -3.86 3.52
CA ALA A 32 17.69 -3.93 2.08
C ALA A 32 18.91 -3.11 1.66
N ASN A 33 19.38 -3.34 0.44
CA ASN A 33 20.49 -2.58 -0.16
C ASN A 33 20.04 -1.24 -0.79
N TYR A 34 18.79 -0.81 -0.55
CA TYR A 34 18.23 0.46 -1.01
C TYR A 34 17.30 1.05 0.06
N LEU A 35 17.08 2.37 0.00
CA LEU A 35 16.13 3.08 0.84
C LEU A 35 14.81 3.27 0.10
N GLY A 36 13.69 3.23 0.85
CA GLY A 36 12.37 3.53 0.31
C GLY A 36 11.28 2.50 0.65
N GLY A 37 11.67 1.26 0.97
CA GLY A 37 10.71 0.18 1.18
C GLY A 37 9.84 -0.04 -0.06
N HIS A 38 8.51 0.22 0.02
CA HIS A 38 7.60 0.15 -1.13
C HIS A 38 7.79 1.30 -2.14
N THR A 39 8.57 2.33 -1.84
CA THR A 39 9.04 3.31 -2.83
C THR A 39 10.21 2.72 -3.57
N HIS A 40 9.91 2.01 -4.65
CA HIS A 40 10.90 1.25 -5.40
C HIS A 40 10.76 1.49 -6.89
N THR A 41 11.64 2.33 -7.42
CA THR A 41 11.74 2.64 -8.86
C THR A 41 12.89 1.82 -9.45
N HIS A 42 12.60 1.08 -10.50
CA HIS A 42 13.60 0.30 -11.24
C HIS A 42 14.04 1.05 -12.48
N ALA A 43 15.34 1.18 -12.67
CA ALA A 43 15.92 1.57 -13.96
C ALA A 43 15.91 0.33 -14.87
N ILE A 44 15.16 0.42 -15.97
CA ILE A 44 15.03 -0.63 -16.97
C ILE A 44 15.54 -0.11 -18.30
N GLU A 45 16.58 -0.72 -18.80
CA GLU A 45 17.09 -0.45 -20.16
C GLU A 45 16.39 -1.39 -21.14
N LEU A 46 15.80 -0.84 -22.19
CA LEU A 46 15.12 -1.57 -23.25
C LEU A 46 15.39 -0.86 -24.60
N ASP A 47 15.96 -1.59 -25.55
CA ASP A 47 16.29 -1.06 -26.88
C ASP A 47 17.15 0.23 -26.82
N GLY A 48 18.08 0.32 -25.84
CA GLY A 48 18.98 1.46 -25.64
C GLY A 48 18.32 2.68 -24.99
N VAL A 49 17.07 2.55 -24.48
CA VAL A 49 16.34 3.58 -23.74
C VAL A 49 16.18 3.16 -22.31
N GLU A 50 16.51 4.06 -21.36
CA GLU A 50 16.28 3.84 -19.93
C GLU A 50 14.90 4.33 -19.51
N TYR A 51 14.18 3.49 -18.78
CA TYR A 51 12.85 3.76 -18.24
C TYR A 51 12.86 3.62 -16.70
N ALA A 52 12.25 4.59 -16.01
CA ALA A 52 12.04 4.55 -14.56
C ALA A 52 10.66 3.97 -14.25
N VAL A 53 10.59 2.73 -13.77
CA VAL A 53 9.33 2.02 -13.54
C VAL A 53 9.15 1.72 -12.07
N ASP A 54 8.08 2.23 -11.47
CA ASP A 54 7.72 1.97 -10.07
C ASP A 54 7.05 0.60 -9.92
N SER A 55 7.28 -0.06 -8.78
CA SER A 55 6.68 -1.38 -8.52
C SER A 55 5.89 -1.48 -7.22
N GLY A 56 5.97 -0.48 -6.35
CA GLY A 56 5.24 -0.45 -5.08
C GLY A 56 4.35 0.79 -4.95
N PHE A 57 4.86 1.87 -4.38
CA PHE A 57 4.11 3.13 -4.35
C PHE A 57 4.12 3.80 -5.73
N ILE A 58 2.93 4.09 -6.28
CA ILE A 58 2.77 4.60 -7.64
C ILE A 58 1.97 5.91 -7.65
N VAL A 59 0.78 5.93 -7.05
CA VAL A 59 -0.21 7.00 -7.22
C VAL A 59 -0.55 7.69 -5.91
N PHE A 60 -0.84 8.99 -5.99
CA PHE A 60 -1.36 9.80 -4.89
C PHE A 60 -2.27 10.91 -5.45
N ASN A 61 -2.96 11.63 -4.58
CA ASN A 61 -3.65 12.86 -4.94
C ASN A 61 -3.62 13.85 -3.77
N PRO A 62 -3.59 15.16 -4.00
CA PRO A 62 -3.41 16.15 -2.92
C PRO A 62 -4.56 16.16 -1.91
N GLN A 63 -5.77 15.75 -2.31
CA GLN A 63 -6.94 15.79 -1.43
C GLN A 63 -6.87 14.74 -0.31
N HIS A 64 -6.33 13.54 -0.62
CA HIS A 64 -6.28 12.42 0.32
C HIS A 64 -4.87 12.13 0.85
N TYR A 65 -3.86 12.81 0.27
CA TYR A 65 -2.45 12.72 0.66
C TYR A 65 -1.90 14.12 1.00
N PRO A 66 -2.53 14.87 1.93
CA PRO A 66 -2.13 16.25 2.23
C PRO A 66 -0.72 16.35 2.81
N LEU A 67 -0.31 15.43 3.70
CA LEU A 67 1.04 15.44 4.28
C LEU A 67 2.09 15.09 3.22
N LEU A 68 1.83 14.07 2.40
CA LEU A 68 2.73 13.68 1.31
C LEU A 68 2.86 14.80 0.28
N SER A 69 1.77 15.47 -0.06
CA SER A 69 1.77 16.61 -0.98
C SER A 69 2.55 17.80 -0.41
N LYS A 70 2.40 18.07 0.88
CA LYS A 70 3.20 19.09 1.59
C LYS A 70 4.68 18.72 1.57
N LEU A 71 5.04 17.46 1.84
CA LEU A 71 6.40 16.96 1.78
C LEU A 71 7.00 17.17 0.38
N PHE A 72 6.28 16.78 -0.66
CA PHE A 72 6.75 16.93 -2.05
C PHE A 72 6.95 18.39 -2.43
N ALA A 73 6.06 19.28 -2.00
CA ALA A 73 6.21 20.72 -2.22
C ALA A 73 7.46 21.27 -1.53
N GLN A 74 7.72 20.89 -0.28
CA GLN A 74 8.91 21.33 0.48
C GLN A 74 10.22 20.80 -0.14
N LEU A 75 10.19 19.60 -0.71
CA LEU A 75 11.37 18.98 -1.33
C LEU A 75 11.55 19.35 -2.82
N GLY A 76 10.63 20.11 -3.41
CA GLY A 76 10.66 20.43 -4.84
C GLY A 76 10.42 19.20 -5.74
N VAL A 77 9.72 18.17 -5.25
CA VAL A 77 9.42 16.94 -6.00
C VAL A 77 8.28 17.20 -6.97
N ALA A 78 8.55 17.05 -8.26
CA ALA A 78 7.55 17.25 -9.30
C ALA A 78 6.62 16.03 -9.43
N ALA A 79 5.32 16.31 -9.63
CA ALA A 79 4.32 15.32 -9.94
C ALA A 79 3.67 15.60 -11.30
N GLN A 80 3.01 14.59 -11.87
CA GLN A 80 2.25 14.72 -13.11
C GLN A 80 0.91 13.99 -13.01
N PRO A 81 -0.14 14.47 -13.71
CA PRO A 81 -1.44 13.80 -13.73
C PRO A 81 -1.33 12.37 -14.27
N THR A 82 -2.17 11.49 -13.73
CA THR A 82 -2.35 10.13 -14.23
C THR A 82 -3.82 9.75 -14.30
N THR A 83 -4.13 8.70 -15.03
CA THR A 83 -5.48 8.15 -15.16
C THR A 83 -5.59 6.89 -14.32
N MET A 84 -6.46 6.95 -13.31
CA MET A 84 -6.86 5.78 -12.53
C MET A 84 -8.08 5.15 -13.20
N SER A 85 -7.85 4.04 -13.89
CA SER A 85 -8.89 3.22 -14.50
C SER A 85 -8.80 1.79 -13.99
N PHE A 86 -9.93 1.10 -13.96
CA PHE A 86 -10.05 -0.25 -13.44
C PHE A 86 -10.75 -1.15 -14.44
N SER A 87 -10.19 -2.32 -14.69
CA SER A 87 -10.77 -3.36 -15.53
C SER A 87 -10.86 -4.70 -14.82
N VAL A 88 -11.74 -5.53 -15.32
CA VAL A 88 -11.91 -6.92 -14.90
C VAL A 88 -11.88 -7.83 -16.11
N HIS A 89 -11.14 -8.91 -15.98
CA HIS A 89 -11.22 -10.09 -16.84
C HIS A 89 -11.63 -11.29 -15.98
N GLU A 90 -12.85 -11.79 -16.15
CA GLU A 90 -13.36 -12.99 -15.50
C GLU A 90 -13.19 -14.20 -16.44
N ALA A 91 -12.26 -15.08 -16.10
CA ALA A 91 -11.86 -16.19 -16.99
C ALA A 91 -12.98 -17.23 -17.21
N ARG A 92 -13.87 -17.43 -16.21
CA ARG A 92 -14.98 -18.41 -16.27
C ARG A 92 -16.04 -18.05 -17.30
N SER A 93 -16.48 -16.80 -17.35
CA SER A 93 -17.51 -16.34 -18.30
C SER A 93 -16.92 -15.67 -19.53
N GLY A 94 -15.62 -15.33 -19.52
CA GLY A 94 -14.98 -14.52 -20.53
C GLY A 94 -15.39 -13.04 -20.48
N LEU A 95 -16.00 -12.57 -19.39
CA LEU A 95 -16.39 -11.18 -19.21
C LEU A 95 -15.16 -10.29 -19.12
N GLU A 96 -15.10 -9.30 -19.98
CA GLU A 96 -14.12 -8.21 -19.93
C GLU A 96 -14.81 -6.85 -19.98
N TYR A 97 -14.37 -5.93 -19.15
CA TYR A 97 -14.79 -4.53 -19.20
C TYR A 97 -13.79 -3.60 -18.49
N ASN A 98 -13.82 -2.33 -18.85
CA ASN A 98 -13.09 -1.24 -18.17
C ASN A 98 -14.11 -0.21 -17.66
N ALA A 99 -14.13 0.03 -16.37
CA ALA A 99 -15.06 0.95 -15.71
C ALA A 99 -14.75 2.45 -15.94
N GLY A 100 -13.67 2.77 -16.65
CA GLY A 100 -13.24 4.15 -16.87
C GLY A 100 -13.99 4.92 -17.96
N SER A 101 -14.72 4.23 -18.85
CA SER A 101 -15.48 4.86 -19.94
C SER A 101 -16.62 3.97 -20.44
N LEU A 102 -17.60 4.57 -21.12
CA LEU A 102 -18.68 3.79 -21.77
C LEU A 102 -18.14 2.83 -22.82
N GLY A 103 -17.14 3.25 -23.62
CA GLY A 103 -16.49 2.37 -24.59
C GLY A 103 -15.73 1.21 -23.95
N GLY A 104 -15.20 1.41 -22.75
CA GLY A 104 -14.59 0.37 -21.95
C GLY A 104 -15.60 -0.59 -21.31
N LEU A 105 -16.70 -0.07 -20.76
CA LEU A 105 -17.78 -0.89 -20.20
C LEU A 105 -18.39 -1.85 -21.24
N PHE A 106 -18.55 -1.37 -22.45
CA PHE A 106 -19.12 -2.11 -23.57
C PHE A 106 -18.08 -2.51 -24.62
N CYS A 107 -16.84 -2.75 -24.20
CA CYS A 107 -15.77 -3.19 -25.08
C CYS A 107 -16.07 -4.55 -25.75
N GLN A 108 -16.90 -5.38 -25.09
CA GLN A 108 -17.54 -6.57 -25.67
C GLN A 108 -18.99 -6.23 -26.02
N PRO A 109 -19.42 -6.36 -27.29
CA PRO A 109 -20.82 -6.08 -27.68
C PRO A 109 -21.84 -6.92 -26.89
N GLY A 110 -21.49 -8.15 -26.48
CA GLY A 110 -22.32 -9.02 -25.65
C GLY A 110 -22.69 -8.42 -24.30
N ASN A 111 -21.89 -7.50 -23.75
CA ASN A 111 -22.20 -6.83 -22.47
C ASN A 111 -23.48 -5.99 -22.55
N LEU A 112 -23.78 -5.39 -23.72
CA LEU A 112 -25.02 -4.62 -23.95
C LEU A 112 -26.28 -5.50 -23.86
N ALA A 113 -26.19 -6.74 -24.31
CA ALA A 113 -27.29 -7.70 -24.31
C ALA A 113 -27.36 -8.59 -23.06
N SER A 114 -26.39 -8.45 -22.14
CA SER A 114 -26.27 -9.34 -20.98
C SER A 114 -27.09 -8.84 -19.77
N PRO A 115 -28.18 -9.53 -19.37
CA PRO A 115 -28.92 -9.21 -18.15
C PRO A 115 -28.03 -9.30 -16.89
N ARG A 116 -27.06 -10.24 -16.88
CA ARG A 116 -26.10 -10.41 -15.80
C ARG A 116 -25.24 -9.14 -15.63
N PHE A 117 -24.77 -8.55 -16.73
CA PHE A 117 -23.97 -7.33 -16.72
C PHE A 117 -24.76 -6.12 -16.24
N TRP A 118 -26.01 -5.97 -16.72
CA TRP A 118 -26.89 -4.90 -16.27
C TRP A 118 -27.27 -5.02 -14.79
N ARG A 119 -27.44 -6.25 -14.28
CA ARG A 119 -27.65 -6.49 -12.84
C ARG A 119 -26.43 -6.04 -12.02
N MET A 120 -25.22 -6.32 -12.48
CA MET A 120 -23.99 -5.85 -11.84
C MET A 120 -23.97 -4.31 -11.76
N LEU A 121 -24.26 -3.61 -12.85
CA LEU A 121 -24.28 -2.14 -12.88
C LEU A 121 -25.42 -1.57 -11.99
N GLY A 122 -26.56 -2.23 -11.94
CA GLY A 122 -27.65 -1.88 -11.03
C GLY A 122 -27.26 -1.99 -9.56
N ASP A 123 -26.59 -3.10 -9.21
CA ASP A 123 -26.07 -3.33 -7.86
C ASP A 123 -24.95 -2.36 -7.49
N LEU A 124 -24.07 -2.01 -8.43
CA LEU A 124 -23.05 -0.98 -8.23
C LEU A 124 -23.66 0.37 -7.87
N ARG A 125 -24.67 0.80 -8.61
CA ARG A 125 -25.41 2.04 -8.32
C ARG A 125 -26.11 1.98 -6.97
N ARG A 126 -26.71 0.83 -6.63
CA ARG A 126 -27.36 0.60 -5.33
C ARG A 126 -26.34 0.67 -4.20
N PHE A 127 -25.16 0.03 -4.38
CA PHE A 127 -24.07 0.04 -3.41
C PHE A 127 -23.58 1.45 -3.12
N TYR A 128 -23.34 2.27 -4.15
CA TYR A 128 -22.90 3.65 -3.97
C TYR A 128 -23.87 4.50 -3.14
N ARG A 129 -25.19 4.18 -3.18
CA ARG A 129 -26.20 4.89 -2.38
C ARG A 129 -26.33 4.34 -0.96
N GLN A 130 -26.20 3.03 -0.77
CA GLN A 130 -26.42 2.38 0.52
C GLN A 130 -25.18 2.32 1.39
N ALA A 131 -24.01 2.08 0.81
CA ALA A 131 -22.78 1.88 1.54
C ALA A 131 -22.40 3.05 2.48
N PRO A 132 -22.56 4.34 2.11
CA PRO A 132 -22.27 5.45 3.03
C PRO A 132 -23.08 5.41 4.33
N GLN A 133 -24.27 4.81 4.34
CA GLN A 133 -25.12 4.71 5.53
C GLN A 133 -24.48 3.85 6.63
N VAL A 134 -23.59 2.91 6.26
CA VAL A 134 -22.82 2.09 7.20
C VAL A 134 -22.01 2.94 8.17
N LEU A 135 -21.51 4.08 7.74
CA LEU A 135 -20.69 4.96 8.60
C LEU A 135 -21.52 5.59 9.73
N ALA A 136 -22.82 5.76 9.54
CA ALA A 136 -23.75 6.32 10.51
C ALA A 136 -24.48 5.25 11.36
N ASP A 137 -24.46 3.98 10.93
CA ASP A 137 -25.17 2.87 11.60
C ASP A 137 -24.17 1.93 12.31
N ALA A 138 -24.15 2.00 13.64
CA ALA A 138 -23.23 1.21 14.46
C ALA A 138 -23.45 -0.32 14.29
N ALA A 139 -24.69 -0.78 14.04
CA ALA A 139 -24.97 -2.20 13.85
C ALA A 139 -24.40 -2.73 12.52
N GLN A 140 -24.47 -1.91 11.46
CA GLN A 140 -23.87 -2.26 10.17
C GLN A 140 -22.35 -2.11 10.18
N ALA A 141 -21.82 -1.21 11.00
CA ALA A 141 -20.39 -0.97 11.12
C ALA A 141 -19.60 -2.19 11.64
N GLN A 142 -20.26 -3.11 12.35
CA GLN A 142 -19.67 -4.35 12.86
C GLN A 142 -19.66 -5.50 11.83
N LEU A 143 -20.38 -5.36 10.74
CA LEU A 143 -20.45 -6.39 9.70
C LEU A 143 -19.12 -6.47 8.92
N THR A 144 -18.82 -7.69 8.47
CA THR A 144 -17.86 -7.89 7.38
C THR A 144 -18.49 -7.49 6.03
N LEU A 145 -17.65 -7.28 5.01
CA LEU A 145 -18.15 -7.06 3.64
C LEU A 145 -19.05 -8.21 3.17
N GLY A 146 -18.66 -9.46 3.43
CA GLY A 146 -19.44 -10.64 3.03
C GLY A 146 -20.83 -10.65 3.68
N GLU A 147 -20.91 -10.43 5.00
CA GLU A 147 -22.18 -10.36 5.74
C GLU A 147 -23.07 -9.21 5.25
N PHE A 148 -22.49 -8.04 4.97
CA PHE A 148 -23.23 -6.91 4.41
C PHE A 148 -23.83 -7.25 3.03
N LEU A 149 -23.03 -7.82 2.13
CA LEU A 149 -23.50 -8.19 0.78
C LEU A 149 -24.63 -9.22 0.84
N GLN A 150 -24.49 -10.24 1.72
CA GLN A 150 -25.50 -11.27 1.93
C GLN A 150 -26.79 -10.69 2.52
N ARG A 151 -26.69 -9.89 3.58
CA ARG A 151 -27.82 -9.26 4.28
C ARG A 151 -28.65 -8.38 3.34
N HIS A 152 -27.95 -7.63 2.47
CA HIS A 152 -28.60 -6.72 1.50
C HIS A 152 -28.89 -7.40 0.16
N ARG A 153 -28.68 -8.71 0.02
CA ARG A 153 -28.99 -9.50 -1.19
C ARG A 153 -28.38 -8.92 -2.46
N TYR A 154 -27.09 -8.58 -2.41
CA TYR A 154 -26.34 -8.21 -3.60
C TYR A 154 -26.10 -9.46 -4.47
N SER A 155 -26.06 -9.28 -5.79
CA SER A 155 -25.82 -10.40 -6.71
C SER A 155 -24.37 -10.87 -6.68
N ASP A 156 -24.20 -12.18 -6.94
CA ASP A 156 -22.86 -12.76 -7.03
C ASP A 156 -22.02 -12.09 -8.12
N VAL A 157 -22.63 -11.72 -9.26
CA VAL A 157 -21.89 -11.04 -10.33
C VAL A 157 -21.35 -9.66 -9.86
N PHE A 158 -22.06 -8.92 -9.04
CA PHE A 158 -21.55 -7.67 -8.47
C PHE A 158 -20.43 -7.94 -7.47
N ARG A 159 -20.63 -8.94 -6.60
CA ARG A 159 -19.60 -9.34 -5.64
C ARG A 159 -18.31 -9.80 -6.32
N ASP A 160 -18.43 -10.80 -7.23
CA ASP A 160 -17.27 -11.56 -7.73
C ASP A 160 -16.64 -10.96 -8.98
N ALA A 161 -17.40 -10.21 -9.79
CA ALA A 161 -16.90 -9.59 -11.01
C ALA A 161 -16.71 -8.06 -10.91
N HIS A 162 -16.91 -7.44 -9.72
CA HIS A 162 -16.65 -6.00 -9.56
C HIS A 162 -16.07 -5.66 -8.19
N LEU A 163 -16.84 -5.85 -7.09
CA LEU A 163 -16.47 -5.27 -5.79
C LEU A 163 -15.28 -5.97 -5.16
N VAL A 164 -15.28 -7.30 -5.10
CA VAL A 164 -14.17 -8.07 -4.54
C VAL A 164 -12.89 -7.89 -5.38
N PRO A 165 -12.91 -8.01 -6.72
CA PRO A 165 -11.71 -7.71 -7.53
C PRO A 165 -11.16 -6.30 -7.35
N MET A 166 -12.02 -5.28 -7.21
CA MET A 166 -11.60 -3.91 -6.97
C MET A 166 -10.94 -3.76 -5.59
N ALA A 167 -11.55 -4.32 -4.54
CA ALA A 167 -10.97 -4.28 -3.20
C ALA A 167 -9.69 -5.10 -3.12
N SER A 168 -9.62 -6.28 -3.78
CA SER A 168 -8.40 -7.07 -3.89
C SER A 168 -7.26 -6.29 -4.56
N ALA A 169 -7.57 -5.51 -5.59
CA ALA A 169 -6.57 -4.66 -6.26
C ALA A 169 -6.06 -3.53 -5.35
N LEU A 170 -6.91 -2.97 -4.49
CA LEU A 170 -6.54 -1.88 -3.56
C LEU A 170 -5.61 -2.35 -2.44
N TRP A 171 -5.89 -3.51 -1.84
CA TRP A 171 -5.15 -4.01 -0.66
C TRP A 171 -4.25 -5.20 -0.96
N SER A 172 -4.18 -5.62 -2.23
CA SER A 172 -3.39 -6.80 -2.64
C SER A 172 -3.73 -8.05 -1.82
N SER A 173 -5.01 -8.20 -1.45
CA SER A 173 -5.50 -9.26 -0.56
C SER A 173 -6.36 -10.27 -1.32
N PRO A 174 -6.32 -11.58 -0.99
CA PRO A 174 -7.15 -12.59 -1.59
C PRO A 174 -8.64 -12.32 -1.41
N SER A 175 -9.45 -12.81 -2.35
CA SER A 175 -10.90 -12.58 -2.38
C SER A 175 -11.62 -13.00 -1.09
N GLN A 176 -11.24 -14.13 -0.51
CA GLN A 176 -11.85 -14.60 0.76
C GLN A 176 -11.52 -13.68 1.93
N GLN A 177 -10.32 -13.14 1.99
CA GLN A 177 -9.94 -12.17 3.02
C GLN A 177 -10.65 -10.84 2.85
N ILE A 178 -10.86 -10.38 1.60
CA ILE A 178 -11.64 -9.18 1.32
C ILE A 178 -13.06 -9.30 1.84
N LEU A 179 -13.69 -10.46 1.74
CA LEU A 179 -15.04 -10.68 2.28
C LEU A 179 -15.09 -10.58 3.83
N GLN A 180 -13.96 -10.78 4.50
CA GLN A 180 -13.84 -10.61 5.97
C GLN A 180 -13.45 -9.19 6.40
N PHE A 181 -13.21 -8.26 5.46
CA PHE A 181 -12.90 -6.88 5.81
C PHE A 181 -14.03 -6.24 6.61
N PRO A 182 -13.72 -5.48 7.68
CA PRO A 182 -14.70 -4.66 8.37
C PRO A 182 -15.37 -3.70 7.40
N MET A 183 -16.70 -3.79 7.27
CA MET A 183 -17.46 -2.98 6.31
C MET A 183 -17.23 -1.49 6.53
N ARG A 184 -17.18 -1.04 7.79
CA ARG A 184 -16.89 0.35 8.15
C ARG A 184 -15.54 0.83 7.61
N GLN A 185 -14.50 -0.02 7.70
CA GLN A 185 -13.16 0.30 7.23
C GLN A 185 -13.12 0.45 5.72
N LEU A 186 -13.71 -0.52 5.01
CA LEU A 186 -13.81 -0.48 3.54
C LEU A 186 -14.54 0.78 3.07
N ILE A 187 -15.72 1.06 3.62
CA ILE A 187 -16.54 2.19 3.20
C ILE A 187 -15.92 3.52 3.63
N GLY A 188 -15.30 3.59 4.81
CA GLY A 188 -14.55 4.77 5.24
C GLY A 188 -13.46 5.13 4.23
N PHE A 189 -12.68 4.15 3.80
CA PHE A 189 -11.67 4.33 2.76
C PHE A 189 -12.29 4.77 1.43
N MET A 190 -13.31 4.04 0.94
CA MET A 190 -13.95 4.35 -0.34
C MET A 190 -14.61 5.74 -0.35
N ALA A 191 -15.22 6.14 0.76
CA ALA A 191 -15.82 7.47 0.93
C ALA A 191 -14.74 8.56 0.91
N ASN A 192 -13.68 8.39 1.70
CA ASN A 192 -12.54 9.32 1.73
C ASN A 192 -11.88 9.50 0.36
N HIS A 193 -11.82 8.43 -0.46
CA HIS A 193 -11.19 8.47 -1.78
C HIS A 193 -12.16 8.77 -2.93
N HIS A 194 -13.39 9.21 -2.62
CA HIS A 194 -14.45 9.51 -3.60
C HIS A 194 -14.72 8.35 -4.57
N MET A 195 -14.57 7.11 -4.10
CA MET A 195 -14.78 5.91 -4.90
C MET A 195 -16.25 5.48 -4.96
N LEU A 196 -17.10 6.03 -4.08
CA LEU A 196 -18.55 5.76 -4.02
C LEU A 196 -19.36 6.70 -4.93
N GLN A 197 -18.73 7.26 -5.96
CA GLN A 197 -19.35 8.18 -6.90
C GLN A 197 -18.81 8.00 -8.32
N ILE A 198 -19.62 8.35 -9.31
CA ILE A 198 -19.26 8.20 -10.73
C ILE A 198 -18.50 9.43 -11.23
N SER A 199 -18.84 10.62 -10.75
CA SER A 199 -18.27 11.90 -11.14
C SER A 199 -17.64 12.63 -9.95
N GLY A 200 -16.83 13.66 -10.20
CA GLY A 200 -16.18 14.44 -9.13
C GLY A 200 -15.04 13.69 -8.41
N ARG A 201 -14.45 12.70 -9.06
CA ARG A 201 -13.27 11.98 -8.53
C ARG A 201 -12.05 12.89 -8.55
N PRO A 202 -11.14 12.78 -7.55
CA PRO A 202 -9.91 13.57 -7.50
C PRO A 202 -9.02 13.26 -8.70
N GLN A 203 -8.23 14.25 -9.13
CA GLN A 203 -7.16 14.02 -10.09
C GLN A 203 -6.01 13.28 -9.43
N TRP A 204 -5.76 12.07 -9.87
CA TRP A 204 -4.61 11.29 -9.43
C TRP A 204 -3.33 11.76 -10.08
N GLN A 205 -2.23 11.58 -9.39
CA GLN A 205 -0.89 11.98 -9.80
C GLN A 205 0.11 10.86 -9.55
N VAL A 206 1.22 10.91 -10.28
CA VAL A 206 2.42 10.11 -10.05
C VAL A 206 3.62 11.01 -9.91
N VAL A 207 4.66 10.55 -9.21
CA VAL A 207 5.92 11.30 -9.12
C VAL A 207 6.63 11.24 -10.48
N ARG A 208 7.01 12.40 -11.01
CA ARG A 208 7.74 12.49 -12.28
C ARG A 208 9.13 11.86 -12.14
N GLY A 209 9.47 10.97 -13.07
CA GLY A 209 10.76 10.26 -13.04
C GLY A 209 10.84 9.13 -12.00
N GLY A 210 9.68 8.67 -11.50
CA GLY A 210 9.55 7.59 -10.54
C GLY A 210 9.58 8.05 -9.09
N SER A 211 8.95 7.25 -8.23
CA SER A 211 8.73 7.56 -6.82
C SER A 211 10.03 7.73 -6.04
N ASN A 212 11.11 7.05 -6.42
CA ASN A 212 12.43 7.20 -5.76
C ASN A 212 13.01 8.63 -5.85
N SER A 213 12.42 9.51 -6.67
CA SER A 213 12.82 10.92 -6.75
C SER A 213 12.66 11.65 -5.42
N TYR A 214 11.59 11.38 -4.65
CA TYR A 214 11.41 11.99 -3.36
C TYR A 214 12.39 11.45 -2.31
N VAL A 215 12.79 10.17 -2.40
CA VAL A 215 13.80 9.59 -1.51
C VAL A 215 15.15 10.28 -1.72
N ARG A 216 15.54 10.50 -2.99
CA ARG A 216 16.76 11.26 -3.33
C ARG A 216 16.69 12.70 -2.81
N ALA A 217 15.53 13.35 -2.95
CA ALA A 217 15.32 14.71 -2.46
C ALA A 217 15.40 14.81 -0.93
N LEU A 218 14.86 13.83 -0.19
CA LEU A 218 15.04 13.74 1.27
C LEU A 218 16.51 13.63 1.64
N ARG A 219 17.23 12.69 1.02
CA ARG A 219 18.66 12.43 1.29
C ARG A 219 19.56 13.64 1.05
N SER A 220 19.25 14.46 0.08
CA SER A 220 20.03 15.67 -0.21
C SER A 220 19.83 16.79 0.84
N ASN A 221 18.80 16.69 1.68
CA ASN A 221 18.37 17.74 2.60
C ASN A 221 18.32 17.31 4.08
N TRP A 222 18.88 16.16 4.45
CA TRP A 222 18.84 15.67 5.82
C TRP A 222 20.22 15.46 6.46
N ARG A 223 20.23 15.35 7.78
CA ARG A 223 21.43 15.03 8.59
C ARG A 223 21.22 13.68 9.28
N VAL A 224 21.21 12.60 8.49
CA VAL A 224 20.93 11.25 8.97
C VAL A 224 22.13 10.35 8.67
N HIS A 225 22.55 9.58 9.67
CA HIS A 225 23.55 8.54 9.49
C HIS A 225 22.87 7.30 8.90
N GLU A 226 23.13 7.01 7.63
CA GLU A 226 22.53 5.89 6.92
C GLU A 226 23.31 4.57 7.14
N ARG A 227 22.61 3.52 7.52
CA ARG A 227 23.10 2.15 7.65
C ARG A 227 22.30 1.23 6.72
N ILE A 228 22.59 1.28 5.42
CA ILE A 228 21.95 0.51 4.36
C ILE A 228 22.57 -0.91 4.33
N GLY A 229 21.75 -1.94 4.00
CA GLY A 229 22.20 -3.34 4.03
C GLY A 229 22.54 -3.83 5.45
N THR A 230 21.98 -3.18 6.47
CA THR A 230 22.32 -3.41 7.87
C THR A 230 21.04 -3.82 8.64
N PRO A 231 20.63 -5.10 8.53
CA PRO A 231 19.45 -5.58 9.23
C PRO A 231 19.66 -5.56 10.76
N VAL A 232 18.73 -4.89 11.46
CA VAL A 232 18.66 -4.96 12.92
C VAL A 232 18.19 -6.36 13.33
N ARG A 233 18.88 -6.99 14.27
CA ARG A 233 18.57 -8.32 14.80
C ARG A 233 17.71 -8.22 16.05
N SER A 234 18.00 -7.26 16.93
CA SER A 234 17.25 -7.08 18.17
C SER A 234 17.34 -5.66 18.72
N VAL A 235 16.32 -5.32 19.50
CA VAL A 235 16.24 -4.11 20.30
C VAL A 235 15.94 -4.50 21.73
N GLN A 236 16.79 -4.03 22.67
CA GLN A 236 16.62 -4.24 24.10
C GLN A 236 16.47 -2.90 24.81
N ARG A 237 15.50 -2.77 25.66
CA ARG A 237 15.27 -1.57 26.46
C ARG A 237 16.05 -1.68 27.75
N LEU A 238 16.84 -0.64 28.03
CA LEU A 238 17.68 -0.54 29.22
C LEU A 238 17.01 0.30 30.30
N SER A 239 17.65 0.44 31.46
CA SER A 239 17.18 1.38 32.47
C SER A 239 17.23 2.85 32.00
N GLN A 240 18.16 3.15 31.11
CA GLN A 240 18.24 4.41 30.37
C GLN A 240 18.49 4.13 28.89
N GLY A 241 17.56 4.56 28.03
CA GLY A 241 17.64 4.37 26.59
C GLY A 241 17.42 2.94 26.09
N VAL A 242 17.92 2.68 24.91
CA VAL A 242 17.72 1.42 24.17
C VAL A 242 19.05 0.98 23.55
N SER A 243 19.24 -0.33 23.44
CA SER A 243 20.35 -0.97 22.75
C SER A 243 19.84 -1.58 21.44
N VAL A 244 20.50 -1.28 20.34
CA VAL A 244 20.21 -1.80 18.99
C VAL A 244 21.37 -2.66 18.53
N LEU A 245 21.06 -3.90 18.13
CA LEU A 245 22.05 -4.87 17.67
C LEU A 245 21.73 -5.26 16.22
N THR A 246 22.71 -5.18 15.33
CA THR A 246 22.56 -5.60 13.95
C THR A 246 22.92 -7.08 13.75
N ALA A 247 22.58 -7.65 12.60
CA ALA A 247 22.88 -9.05 12.31
C ALA A 247 24.38 -9.34 12.16
N ALA A 248 25.18 -8.32 11.87
CA ALA A 248 26.63 -8.43 11.70
C ALA A 248 27.41 -8.24 13.02
N ASP A 249 26.77 -7.68 14.06
CA ASP A 249 27.42 -7.30 15.30
C ASP A 249 27.46 -8.47 16.29
N SER A 250 28.49 -8.51 17.10
CA SER A 250 28.52 -9.27 18.37
C SER A 250 27.72 -8.51 19.45
N ASP A 251 27.36 -9.18 20.53
CA ASP A 251 26.58 -8.54 21.62
C ASP A 251 27.37 -7.37 22.28
N ALA A 252 28.72 -7.38 22.17
CA ALA A 252 29.56 -6.31 22.66
C ALA A 252 29.54 -5.04 21.79
N ASP A 253 29.09 -5.15 20.52
CA ASP A 253 29.09 -4.06 19.55
C ASP A 253 27.73 -3.32 19.51
N ALA A 254 26.81 -3.66 20.40
CA ALA A 254 25.47 -3.07 20.46
C ALA A 254 25.51 -1.53 20.57
N GLN A 255 24.78 -0.85 19.71
CA GLN A 255 24.72 0.60 19.68
C GLN A 255 23.66 1.13 20.64
N HIS A 256 24.02 2.15 21.43
CA HIS A 256 23.12 2.76 22.42
C HIS A 256 22.48 4.05 21.90
N TYR A 257 21.18 4.20 22.15
CA TYR A 257 20.36 5.36 21.76
C TYR A 257 19.45 5.77 22.92
N ASP A 258 19.04 7.03 22.94
CA ASP A 258 18.03 7.51 23.89
C ASP A 258 16.64 6.97 23.51
N HIS A 259 16.36 6.87 22.21
CA HIS A 259 15.11 6.38 21.66
C HIS A 259 15.32 5.50 20.42
N VAL A 260 14.36 4.61 20.18
CA VAL A 260 14.22 3.87 18.92
C VAL A 260 12.86 4.09 18.31
N VAL A 261 12.82 4.31 16.99
CA VAL A 261 11.60 4.32 16.18
C VAL A 261 11.58 3.04 15.34
N LEU A 262 10.69 2.12 15.67
CA LEU A 262 10.45 0.92 14.86
C LEU A 262 9.48 1.28 13.74
N ALA A 263 10.02 1.55 12.56
CA ALA A 263 9.31 1.98 11.35
C ALA A 263 9.22 0.86 10.30
N CYS A 264 9.33 -0.37 10.73
CA CYS A 264 9.10 -1.59 9.97
C CYS A 264 7.67 -2.11 10.15
N HIS A 265 7.34 -3.28 9.60
CA HIS A 265 6.04 -3.90 9.82
C HIS A 265 5.83 -4.24 11.31
N ALA A 266 4.58 -4.25 11.77
CA ALA A 266 4.28 -4.43 13.20
C ALA A 266 4.75 -5.79 13.73
N ASP A 267 4.62 -6.85 12.95
CA ASP A 267 5.12 -8.18 13.29
C ASP A 267 6.65 -8.25 13.31
N ASP A 268 7.33 -7.52 12.40
CA ASP A 268 8.78 -7.36 12.41
C ASP A 268 9.22 -6.56 13.66
N ALA A 269 8.54 -5.46 13.96
CA ALA A 269 8.80 -4.66 15.15
C ALA A 269 8.69 -5.51 16.43
N LEU A 270 7.64 -6.35 16.52
CA LEU A 270 7.46 -7.26 17.65
C LEU A 270 8.59 -8.28 17.76
N ARG A 271 9.05 -8.85 16.64
CA ARG A 271 10.18 -9.82 16.62
C ARG A 271 11.51 -9.20 17.04
N LEU A 272 11.71 -7.91 16.77
CA LEU A 272 12.93 -7.20 17.15
C LEU A 272 13.01 -6.93 18.66
N LEU A 273 11.89 -6.86 19.37
CA LEU A 273 11.82 -6.53 20.78
C LEU A 273 12.10 -7.77 21.65
N ASN A 274 13.25 -7.85 22.30
CA ASN A 274 13.60 -8.96 23.20
C ASN A 274 12.72 -9.00 24.45
N ASP A 275 12.19 -7.87 24.86
CA ASP A 275 11.49 -7.66 26.15
C ASP A 275 10.11 -7.02 25.94
N ALA A 276 9.41 -7.39 24.84
CA ALA A 276 8.11 -6.88 24.52
C ALA A 276 7.12 -7.04 25.71
N SER A 277 6.37 -5.98 26.02
CA SER A 277 5.31 -6.00 27.04
C SER A 277 4.09 -6.80 26.56
N ALA A 278 3.17 -7.11 27.47
CA ALA A 278 1.92 -7.78 27.11
C ALA A 278 1.09 -6.93 26.12
N ALA A 279 1.01 -5.60 26.34
CA ALA A 279 0.30 -4.68 25.46
C ALA A 279 0.95 -4.63 24.05
N GLU A 280 2.28 -4.58 23.95
CA GLU A 280 2.97 -4.61 22.67
C GLU A 280 2.74 -5.93 21.93
N ARG A 281 2.79 -7.08 22.60
CA ARG A 281 2.48 -8.38 21.99
C ARG A 281 1.05 -8.42 21.43
N GLU A 282 0.10 -7.95 22.20
CA GLU A 282 -1.31 -7.93 21.81
C GLU A 282 -1.54 -6.98 20.62
N ILE A 283 -1.08 -5.73 20.73
CA ILE A 283 -1.34 -4.68 19.74
C ILE A 283 -0.58 -4.93 18.43
N LEU A 284 0.73 -5.16 18.50
CA LEU A 284 1.54 -5.41 17.31
C LEU A 284 1.21 -6.73 16.65
N GLY A 285 0.94 -7.77 17.45
CA GLY A 285 0.58 -9.11 16.97
C GLY A 285 -0.79 -9.18 16.28
N ALA A 286 -1.69 -8.22 16.54
CA ALA A 286 -2.98 -8.14 15.87
C ALA A 286 -2.91 -7.58 14.43
N ILE A 287 -1.81 -6.90 14.06
CA ILE A 287 -1.61 -6.34 12.73
C ILE A 287 -0.81 -7.34 11.89
N ALA A 288 -1.51 -8.26 11.27
CA ALA A 288 -0.91 -9.27 10.39
C ALA A 288 -0.59 -8.71 9.01
N TYR A 289 0.39 -9.34 8.35
CA TYR A 289 0.81 -8.97 6.99
C TYR A 289 0.74 -10.17 6.05
N GLN A 290 0.41 -9.90 4.81
CA GLN A 290 0.41 -10.87 3.73
C GLN A 290 1.58 -10.62 2.79
N ASP A 291 2.28 -11.70 2.44
CA ASP A 291 3.28 -11.70 1.39
C ASP A 291 2.61 -11.62 0.01
N ASN A 292 3.19 -10.81 -0.85
CA ASN A 292 2.79 -10.68 -2.25
C ASN A 292 4.03 -10.86 -3.14
N ASP A 293 4.02 -11.92 -3.94
CA ASP A 293 5.00 -12.07 -5.02
C ASP A 293 4.69 -11.06 -6.11
N THR A 294 5.67 -10.24 -6.46
CA THR A 294 5.49 -9.11 -7.36
C THR A 294 6.50 -9.20 -8.49
N VAL A 295 6.01 -9.15 -9.72
CA VAL A 295 6.84 -9.25 -10.93
C VAL A 295 6.65 -8.04 -11.81
N LEU A 296 7.75 -7.35 -12.14
CA LEU A 296 7.80 -6.36 -13.22
C LEU A 296 8.20 -7.10 -14.50
N HIS A 297 7.39 -6.99 -15.55
CA HIS A 297 7.55 -7.74 -16.80
C HIS A 297 6.94 -7.02 -18.01
N THR A 298 7.13 -7.59 -19.20
CA THR A 298 6.58 -7.08 -20.47
C THR A 298 5.55 -8.02 -21.11
N ASP A 299 5.06 -9.02 -20.40
CA ASP A 299 4.13 -10.02 -20.94
C ASP A 299 2.69 -9.50 -20.93
N ALA A 300 2.22 -9.02 -22.08
CA ALA A 300 0.86 -8.51 -22.25
C ALA A 300 -0.25 -9.58 -22.15
N ARG A 301 0.07 -10.89 -22.14
CA ARG A 301 -0.93 -11.98 -22.06
C ARG A 301 -1.71 -11.96 -20.74
N VAL A 302 -1.15 -11.34 -19.68
CA VAL A 302 -1.82 -11.22 -18.38
C VAL A 302 -2.89 -10.12 -18.36
N LEU A 303 -2.89 -9.21 -19.34
CA LEU A 303 -3.92 -8.18 -19.50
C LEU A 303 -5.16 -8.74 -20.22
N PRO A 304 -6.31 -8.05 -20.16
CA PRO A 304 -7.51 -8.45 -20.91
C PRO A 304 -7.21 -8.67 -22.40
N ARG A 305 -7.89 -9.64 -23.02
CA ARG A 305 -7.71 -9.95 -24.45
C ARG A 305 -8.14 -8.79 -25.34
N ASN A 306 -9.24 -8.12 -24.95
CA ASN A 306 -9.70 -6.93 -25.66
C ASN A 306 -8.90 -5.71 -25.19
N ARG A 307 -8.13 -5.09 -26.08
CA ARG A 307 -7.33 -3.90 -25.76
C ARG A 307 -8.17 -2.70 -25.25
N ARG A 308 -9.43 -2.61 -25.62
CA ARG A 308 -10.36 -1.57 -25.08
C ARG A 308 -10.68 -1.78 -23.61
N ALA A 309 -10.48 -3.00 -23.08
CA ALA A 309 -10.60 -3.30 -21.67
C ALA A 309 -9.33 -2.97 -20.87
N TRP A 310 -8.19 -2.73 -21.52
CA TRP A 310 -6.96 -2.39 -20.78
C TRP A 310 -7.15 -1.15 -19.95
N ALA A 311 -6.75 -1.24 -18.70
CA ALA A 311 -6.85 -0.16 -17.71
C ALA A 311 -5.52 0.00 -16.96
N ALA A 312 -5.40 1.05 -16.21
CA ALA A 312 -4.29 1.24 -15.29
C ALA A 312 -4.17 0.06 -14.30
N TRP A 313 -5.31 -0.43 -13.81
CA TRP A 313 -5.45 -1.56 -12.90
C TRP A 313 -6.31 -2.64 -13.56
N ASN A 314 -5.75 -3.83 -13.75
CA ASN A 314 -6.42 -4.94 -14.43
C ASN A 314 -6.54 -6.13 -13.47
N ALA A 315 -7.75 -6.34 -12.95
CA ALA A 315 -8.06 -7.47 -12.10
C ALA A 315 -8.35 -8.72 -12.96
N HIS A 316 -7.77 -9.83 -12.57
CA HIS A 316 -8.04 -11.14 -13.15
C HIS A 316 -8.76 -12.02 -12.12
N VAL A 317 -9.97 -12.44 -12.47
CA VAL A 317 -10.77 -13.39 -11.71
C VAL A 317 -10.61 -14.77 -12.35
N PRO A 318 -9.97 -15.74 -11.69
CA PRO A 318 -9.71 -17.05 -12.24
C PRO A 318 -11.00 -17.83 -12.52
N ALA A 319 -10.91 -18.87 -13.35
CA ALA A 319 -12.04 -19.78 -13.59
C ALA A 319 -12.31 -20.68 -12.37
N ASP A 320 -11.27 -21.02 -11.62
CA ASP A 320 -11.37 -21.73 -10.35
C ASP A 320 -11.85 -20.75 -9.27
N PRO A 321 -13.02 -20.98 -8.64
CA PRO A 321 -13.58 -20.11 -7.61
C PRO A 321 -12.74 -20.04 -6.34
N ASP A 322 -11.89 -21.04 -6.08
CA ASP A 322 -11.03 -21.10 -4.90
C ASP A 322 -9.68 -20.38 -5.13
N ALA A 323 -9.33 -20.12 -6.39
CA ALA A 323 -8.14 -19.38 -6.72
C ALA A 323 -8.31 -17.86 -6.43
N PRO A 324 -7.27 -17.18 -5.90
CA PRO A 324 -7.36 -15.77 -5.56
C PRO A 324 -7.45 -14.90 -6.82
N CYS A 325 -8.23 -13.82 -6.70
CA CYS A 325 -8.18 -12.72 -7.67
C CYS A 325 -6.79 -12.09 -7.64
N THR A 326 -6.23 -11.80 -8.82
CA THR A 326 -4.92 -11.17 -8.98
C THR A 326 -5.05 -9.82 -9.69
N VAL A 327 -4.01 -9.00 -9.59
CA VAL A 327 -3.99 -7.68 -10.24
C VAL A 327 -2.70 -7.49 -11.03
N SER A 328 -2.85 -6.84 -12.20
CA SER A 328 -1.74 -6.41 -13.05
C SER A 328 -1.88 -4.91 -13.34
N TYR A 329 -0.87 -4.14 -12.95
CA TYR A 329 -0.81 -2.70 -13.16
C TYR A 329 -0.11 -2.40 -14.48
N TRP A 330 -0.77 -1.69 -15.38
CA TRP A 330 -0.16 -1.24 -16.64
C TRP A 330 0.54 0.09 -16.44
N MET A 331 1.85 0.03 -16.26
CA MET A 331 2.67 1.16 -15.86
C MET A 331 2.79 2.24 -16.94
N ASN A 332 2.69 1.86 -18.23
CA ASN A 332 2.65 2.84 -19.31
C ASN A 332 1.48 3.82 -19.15
N ALA A 333 0.31 3.33 -18.74
CA ALA A 333 -0.84 4.20 -18.47
C ALA A 333 -0.67 4.98 -17.15
N LEU A 334 -0.17 4.31 -16.10
CA LEU A 334 -0.02 4.93 -14.78
C LEU A 334 1.06 6.01 -14.74
N GLN A 335 2.25 5.73 -15.29
CA GLN A 335 3.38 6.64 -15.23
C GLN A 335 3.60 7.45 -16.53
N SER A 336 2.70 7.30 -17.51
CA SER A 336 2.82 7.94 -18.84
C SER A 336 4.15 7.57 -19.54
N ILE A 337 4.54 6.29 -19.44
CA ILE A 337 5.78 5.79 -20.03
C ILE A 337 5.56 5.58 -21.54
N ALA A 338 6.26 6.34 -22.36
CA ALA A 338 6.27 6.20 -23.80
C ALA A 338 7.22 5.08 -24.23
N SER A 339 6.74 3.84 -24.20
CA SER A 339 7.48 2.66 -24.63
C SER A 339 6.64 1.84 -25.62
N PRO A 340 7.26 1.24 -26.66
CA PRO A 340 6.56 0.33 -27.57
C PRO A 340 6.11 -0.96 -26.88
N GLN A 341 6.79 -1.36 -25.81
CA GLN A 341 6.44 -2.52 -25.01
C GLN A 341 5.66 -2.11 -23.74
N PRO A 342 4.71 -2.94 -23.27
CA PRO A 342 4.05 -2.69 -22.02
C PRO A 342 4.97 -3.02 -20.85
N PHE A 343 5.08 -2.11 -19.88
CA PHE A 343 5.59 -2.41 -18.55
C PHE A 343 4.41 -2.76 -17.65
N ILE A 344 4.47 -3.91 -17.04
CA ILE A 344 3.39 -4.45 -16.21
C ILE A 344 3.96 -4.90 -14.86
N VAL A 345 3.31 -4.51 -13.79
CA VAL A 345 3.59 -5.03 -12.45
C VAL A 345 2.44 -5.93 -12.05
N SER A 346 2.69 -7.22 -11.92
CA SER A 346 1.68 -8.22 -11.52
C SER A 346 1.95 -8.74 -10.12
N LEU A 347 0.89 -8.89 -9.34
CA LEU A 347 0.93 -9.42 -7.99
C LEU A 347 0.31 -10.82 -7.95
N ASN A 348 1.05 -11.77 -7.33
CA ASN A 348 0.61 -13.15 -7.08
C ASN A 348 0.18 -13.89 -8.36
N ARG A 349 0.88 -13.65 -9.46
CA ARG A 349 0.59 -14.22 -10.78
C ARG A 349 1.85 -14.64 -11.55
N SER A 350 2.90 -14.98 -10.85
CA SER A 350 4.22 -15.26 -11.45
C SER A 350 4.22 -16.44 -12.41
N ASP A 351 3.36 -17.44 -12.16
CA ASP A 351 3.29 -18.67 -12.97
C ASP A 351 2.67 -18.44 -14.35
N ASP A 352 1.86 -17.38 -14.52
CA ASP A 352 1.24 -17.04 -15.80
C ASP A 352 2.18 -16.20 -16.71
N ILE A 353 3.31 -15.72 -16.18
CA ILE A 353 4.22 -14.81 -16.86
C ILE A 353 5.33 -15.62 -17.55
N ASP A 354 5.56 -15.33 -18.83
CA ASP A 354 6.69 -15.88 -19.57
C ASP A 354 8.01 -15.48 -18.88
N PRO A 355 8.82 -16.46 -18.43
CA PRO A 355 10.09 -16.18 -17.77
C PRO A 355 11.04 -15.28 -18.58
N ALA A 356 11.00 -15.37 -19.92
CA ALA A 356 11.82 -14.54 -20.81
C ALA A 356 11.42 -13.05 -20.82
N LYS A 357 10.21 -12.73 -20.33
CA LYS A 357 9.67 -11.38 -20.25
C LYS A 357 9.76 -10.76 -18.86
N VAL A 358 10.28 -11.49 -17.90
CA VAL A 358 10.47 -11.01 -16.53
C VAL A 358 11.66 -10.04 -16.48
N LEU A 359 11.44 -8.86 -15.97
CA LEU A 359 12.46 -7.83 -15.78
C LEU A 359 12.99 -7.80 -14.35
N ARG A 360 12.08 -7.87 -13.35
CA ARG A 360 12.44 -7.87 -11.91
C ARG A 360 11.44 -8.71 -11.13
N ARG A 361 11.91 -9.34 -10.06
CA ARG A 361 11.08 -10.01 -9.04
C ARG A 361 11.27 -9.33 -7.71
N MET A 362 10.18 -9.08 -7.00
CA MET A 362 10.15 -8.47 -5.67
C MET A 362 9.19 -9.26 -4.79
N ARG A 363 9.34 -9.12 -3.49
CA ARG A 363 8.39 -9.60 -2.49
C ARG A 363 7.97 -8.44 -1.62
N TYR A 364 6.70 -8.09 -1.68
CA TYR A 364 6.13 -7.04 -0.85
C TYR A 364 5.18 -7.64 0.17
N ARG A 365 5.03 -6.95 1.30
CA ARG A 365 4.11 -7.35 2.36
C ARG A 365 3.13 -6.21 2.62
N HIS A 366 1.83 -6.56 2.68
CA HIS A 366 0.78 -5.59 2.91
C HIS A 366 0.00 -5.94 4.18
N PRO A 367 -0.41 -4.93 5.00
CA PRO A 367 -1.17 -5.17 6.21
C PRO A 367 -2.58 -5.65 5.89
N LEU A 368 -3.04 -6.64 6.64
CA LEU A 368 -4.41 -7.15 6.54
C LEU A 368 -5.36 -6.29 7.37
N GLN A 369 -6.45 -5.85 6.76
CA GLN A 369 -7.48 -5.06 7.42
C GLN A 369 -8.51 -5.98 8.07
N THR A 370 -8.26 -6.42 9.31
CA THR A 370 -9.16 -7.24 10.12
C THR A 370 -9.79 -6.41 11.24
N HIS A 371 -10.87 -6.90 11.85
CA HIS A 371 -11.44 -6.26 13.05
C HIS A 371 -10.41 -6.16 14.19
N ALA A 372 -9.57 -7.18 14.35
CA ALA A 372 -8.50 -7.16 15.35
C ALA A 372 -7.44 -6.09 15.05
N ALA A 373 -7.02 -5.96 13.77
CA ALA A 373 -6.08 -4.93 13.35
C ALA A 373 -6.63 -3.51 13.57
N VAL A 374 -7.89 -3.27 13.20
CA VAL A 374 -8.56 -1.96 13.42
C VAL A 374 -8.69 -1.63 14.91
N ALA A 375 -9.03 -2.60 15.74
CA ALA A 375 -9.07 -2.41 17.19
C ALA A 375 -7.68 -2.11 17.77
N ALA A 376 -6.64 -2.79 17.30
CA ALA A 376 -5.26 -2.57 17.70
C ALA A 376 -4.73 -1.17 17.29
N GLN A 377 -5.07 -0.71 16.08
CA GLN A 377 -4.74 0.64 15.62
C GLN A 377 -5.26 1.73 16.56
N ALA A 378 -6.47 1.57 17.11
CA ALA A 378 -7.06 2.51 18.06
C ALA A 378 -6.32 2.55 19.42
N ARG A 379 -5.58 1.51 19.74
CA ARG A 379 -4.81 1.36 20.99
C ARG A 379 -3.32 1.75 20.85
N LYS A 380 -2.92 2.30 19.71
CA LYS A 380 -1.53 2.71 19.42
C LYS A 380 -0.91 3.54 20.55
N SER A 381 -1.68 4.44 21.15
CA SER A 381 -1.20 5.33 22.23
C SER A 381 -0.75 4.60 23.49
N GLU A 382 -1.24 3.37 23.74
CA GLU A 382 -0.86 2.58 24.91
C GLU A 382 0.62 2.14 24.89
N ILE A 383 1.20 2.04 23.71
CA ILE A 383 2.58 1.56 23.52
C ILE A 383 3.56 2.63 23.04
N GLN A 384 3.06 3.80 22.58
CA GLN A 384 3.92 4.85 22.06
C GLN A 384 4.78 5.52 23.14
N GLY A 385 6.08 5.65 22.85
CA GLY A 385 7.05 6.33 23.73
C GLY A 385 7.42 5.54 25.00
N GLN A 386 6.81 4.40 25.24
CA GLN A 386 7.08 3.59 26.42
C GLN A 386 8.53 3.07 26.38
N ARG A 387 9.28 3.29 27.47
CA ARG A 387 10.68 2.85 27.59
C ARG A 387 11.56 3.29 26.40
N GLY A 388 11.34 4.53 25.88
CA GLY A 388 12.11 5.07 24.76
C GLY A 388 11.79 4.47 23.38
N THR A 389 10.72 3.67 23.26
CA THR A 389 10.36 2.96 22.02
C THR A 389 9.14 3.58 21.34
N TRP A 390 9.24 3.84 20.04
CA TRP A 390 8.21 4.45 19.22
C TRP A 390 7.90 3.56 18.01
N PHE A 391 6.65 3.59 17.55
CA PHE A 391 6.19 2.75 16.44
C PHE A 391 5.61 3.63 15.33
N ALA A 392 6.12 3.47 14.11
CA ALA A 392 5.62 4.14 12.93
C ALA A 392 5.39 3.11 11.81
N GLY A 393 4.48 3.40 10.86
CA GLY A 393 4.20 2.51 9.75
C GLY A 393 2.84 2.79 9.13
N ALA A 394 2.66 2.39 7.86
CA ALA A 394 1.38 2.48 7.16
C ALA A 394 0.30 1.58 7.79
N GLY A 395 0.70 0.49 8.44
CA GLY A 395 -0.21 -0.43 9.14
C GLY A 395 -0.99 0.18 10.31
N TRP A 396 -0.64 1.39 10.75
CA TRP A 396 -1.41 2.15 11.74
C TRP A 396 -2.61 2.91 11.15
N GLY A 397 -2.92 2.70 9.88
CA GLY A 397 -4.06 3.25 9.17
C GLY A 397 -4.55 2.29 8.09
N PHE A 398 -4.94 2.81 6.96
CA PHE A 398 -5.43 2.01 5.83
C PHE A 398 -4.32 1.25 5.07
N GLY A 399 -3.05 1.49 5.37
CA GLY A 399 -1.91 0.84 4.72
C GLY A 399 -1.27 1.66 3.59
N PHE A 400 -1.59 2.93 3.45
CA PHE A 400 -1.11 3.78 2.36
C PHE A 400 0.02 4.73 2.80
N HIS A 401 0.68 5.37 1.82
CA HIS A 401 1.81 6.28 2.07
C HIS A 401 1.46 7.42 3.01
N GLU A 402 0.24 8.00 2.90
CA GLU A 402 -0.22 9.05 3.80
C GLU A 402 -0.30 8.58 5.26
N ASP A 403 -0.75 7.33 5.49
CA ASP A 403 -0.83 6.77 6.83
C ASP A 403 0.57 6.56 7.43
N GLY A 404 1.50 6.08 6.60
CA GLY A 404 2.89 5.93 7.01
C GLY A 404 3.54 7.25 7.39
N LEU A 405 3.36 8.28 6.56
CA LEU A 405 3.89 9.62 6.84
C LEU A 405 3.22 10.28 8.04
N ARG A 406 1.90 10.11 8.20
CA ARG A 406 1.17 10.60 9.39
C ARG A 406 1.72 9.97 10.66
N SER A 407 1.99 8.67 10.64
CA SER A 407 2.57 7.99 11.81
C SER A 407 3.97 8.50 12.16
N ALA A 408 4.75 8.91 11.16
CA ALA A 408 6.06 9.54 11.37
C ALA A 408 5.94 10.94 12.00
N VAL A 409 4.96 11.73 11.54
CA VAL A 409 4.64 13.05 12.11
C VAL A 409 4.22 12.93 13.58
N ASP A 410 3.37 11.94 13.90
CA ASP A 410 2.95 11.67 15.28
C ASP A 410 4.16 11.35 16.18
N VAL A 411 5.07 10.51 15.72
CA VAL A 411 6.30 10.16 16.45
C VAL A 411 7.20 11.37 16.62
N ALA A 412 7.42 12.15 15.57
CA ALA A 412 8.25 13.34 15.64
C ALA A 412 7.67 14.38 16.61
N ALA A 413 6.37 14.60 16.58
CA ALA A 413 5.67 15.48 17.53
C ALA A 413 5.82 14.99 18.97
N GLY A 414 5.69 13.68 19.22
CA GLY A 414 5.91 13.07 20.54
C GLY A 414 7.34 13.21 21.07
N LEU A 415 8.32 13.37 20.16
CA LEU A 415 9.73 13.65 20.46
C LEU A 415 10.08 15.17 20.40
N GLY A 416 9.06 16.05 20.38
CA GLY A 416 9.22 17.50 20.43
C GLY A 416 9.66 18.14 19.11
N VAL A 417 9.49 17.44 17.98
CA VAL A 417 9.82 17.95 16.65
C VAL A 417 8.54 18.06 15.82
N PRO A 418 7.84 19.19 15.85
CA PRO A 418 6.65 19.39 15.01
C PRO A 418 7.05 19.46 13.53
N TRP A 419 6.10 19.23 12.65
CA TRP A 419 6.28 19.45 11.21
C TRP A 419 6.60 20.93 10.94
N PRO A 420 7.67 21.27 10.18
CA PRO A 420 8.08 22.64 9.89
C PRO A 420 7.10 23.40 8.99
#